data_8984cdf384ab9c57610c95842e8d4ec6
#
_entry.id   8984cdf384ab9c57610c95842e8d4ec6
#
_cell.length_a   1.000
_cell.length_b   1.000
_cell.length_c   1.000
_cell.angle_alpha   90.00
_cell.angle_beta   90.00
_cell.angle_gamma   90.00
#
_symmetry.space_group_name_H-M   'P 1'
#
loop_
_entity.id
_entity.type
_entity.pdbx_description
1 polymer ?
#
loop_
_entity_poly.entity_id
_entity_poly.type
_entity_poly.pdbx_seq_one_letter_code
_entity_poly.pdbx_strand_id
1 'polypeptide(L)'
;FNTSSAKTSTVSFYVKGNAAARYSCLMSYHIVGGDARAFLQTFPVTTDWTRIELTYPGDPIAPNSGTYGILNGTAKGIQLEFWLHGGTNFSSGTAQETAWFTRDYTEYIGDNTTSIADATSRTFFMTGIQWEISSNATPFEYKTLSQDLAECQRYFYNPTAASNLTGNTACQ
;
A
#
# COMPACT_ATOMS: atom_id res chain seq x y z
N PHE A 1 3.36 2.14 -15.14
CA PHE A 1 4.13 3.27 -14.63
C PHE A 1 5.19 3.65 -15.64
N ASN A 2 5.60 4.92 -15.64
CA ASN A 2 6.73 5.38 -16.42
C ASN A 2 6.53 5.36 -17.96
N THR A 3 5.33 5.45 -18.43
CA THR A 3 4.99 5.58 -19.85
C THR A 3 3.78 6.48 -20.02
N SER A 4 3.61 7.08 -21.21
CA SER A 4 2.39 7.81 -21.55
C SER A 4 1.12 6.95 -21.52
N SER A 5 1.28 5.62 -21.47
CA SER A 5 0.21 4.64 -21.35
C SER A 5 0.09 4.03 -19.96
N ALA A 6 0.70 4.65 -18.94
CA ALA A 6 0.63 4.19 -17.57
C ALA A 6 -0.83 4.09 -17.11
N LYS A 7 -1.18 2.95 -16.54
CA LYS A 7 -2.56 2.67 -16.13
C LYS A 7 -2.86 3.25 -14.75
N THR A 8 -4.07 3.74 -14.60
CA THR A 8 -4.62 4.08 -13.29
C THR A 8 -4.87 2.81 -12.49
N SER A 9 -4.63 2.88 -11.19
CA SER A 9 -4.99 1.82 -10.26
C SER A 9 -5.82 2.37 -9.10
N THR A 10 -6.68 1.53 -8.57
CA THR A 10 -7.52 1.87 -7.41
C THR A 10 -7.30 0.85 -6.31
N VAL A 11 -7.09 1.36 -5.10
CA VAL A 11 -7.03 0.58 -3.88
C VAL A 11 -8.31 0.82 -3.10
N SER A 12 -9.01 -0.23 -2.74
CA SER A 12 -10.19 -0.15 -1.88
C SER A 12 -10.01 -1.03 -0.64
N PHE A 13 -10.57 -0.59 0.47
CA PHE A 13 -10.52 -1.30 1.74
C PHE A 13 -11.59 -0.78 2.69
N TYR A 14 -11.87 -1.54 3.74
CA TYR A 14 -12.76 -1.09 4.81
C TYR A 14 -11.95 -0.73 6.05
N VAL A 15 -12.34 0.38 6.68
CA VAL A 15 -11.71 0.86 7.91
C VAL A 15 -12.75 1.22 8.97
N LYS A 16 -12.32 1.11 10.23
CA LYS A 16 -13.07 1.51 11.40
C LYS A 16 -12.09 1.86 12.52
N GLY A 17 -12.46 2.82 13.36
CA GLY A 17 -11.76 3.15 14.60
C GLY A 17 -12.72 3.34 15.75
N ASN A 18 -12.23 3.65 16.93
CA ASN A 18 -13.08 4.04 18.07
C ASN A 18 -13.30 5.56 18.17
N ALA A 19 -12.67 6.33 17.30
CA ALA A 19 -12.85 7.78 17.18
C ALA A 19 -12.50 8.23 15.75
N ALA A 20 -13.00 9.40 15.37
CA ALA A 20 -12.65 10.02 14.11
C ALA A 20 -11.13 10.24 14.01
N ALA A 21 -10.57 9.89 12.86
CA ALA A 21 -9.17 10.05 12.55
C ALA A 21 -8.96 10.27 11.05
N ARG A 22 -7.78 10.72 10.65
CA ARG A 22 -7.34 10.80 9.26
C ARG A 22 -5.95 10.19 9.17
N TYR A 23 -5.75 9.28 8.26
CA TYR A 23 -4.48 8.62 8.02
C TYR A 23 -4.06 8.74 6.56
N SER A 24 -2.82 8.38 6.27
CA SER A 24 -2.23 8.49 4.94
C SER A 24 -2.00 7.12 4.31
N CYS A 25 -2.18 7.05 3.00
CA CYS A 25 -1.84 5.91 2.17
C CYS A 25 -0.89 6.38 1.08
N LEU A 26 0.34 5.90 1.10
CA LEU A 26 1.39 6.24 0.16
C LEU A 26 1.60 5.08 -0.81
N MET A 27 1.41 5.33 -2.09
CA MET A 27 1.85 4.42 -3.14
C MET A 27 3.20 4.87 -3.66
N SER A 28 4.17 3.99 -3.70
CA SER A 28 5.49 4.29 -4.25
C SER A 28 6.01 3.17 -5.13
N TYR A 29 6.84 3.50 -6.09
CA TYR A 29 7.59 2.53 -6.86
C TYR A 29 9.07 2.91 -6.90
N HIS A 30 9.90 1.90 -6.94
CA HIS A 30 11.34 2.05 -6.96
C HIS A 30 11.86 1.89 -8.38
N ILE A 31 12.84 2.70 -8.71
CA ILE A 31 13.48 2.74 -10.02
C ILE A 31 14.96 2.37 -9.90
N VAL A 32 15.55 1.95 -11.01
CA VAL A 32 16.99 1.71 -11.07
C VAL A 32 17.73 3.04 -10.88
N GLY A 33 18.68 3.10 -9.95
CA GLY A 33 19.44 4.32 -9.69
C GLY A 33 19.09 5.03 -8.39
N GLY A 34 18.05 4.60 -7.69
CA GLY A 34 17.78 5.01 -6.31
C GLY A 34 16.66 6.01 -6.09
N ASP A 35 16.20 6.73 -7.10
CA ASP A 35 15.06 7.63 -6.94
C ASP A 35 13.76 6.86 -7.02
N ALA A 36 12.93 6.96 -6.00
CA ALA A 36 11.57 6.43 -5.99
C ALA A 36 10.58 7.54 -6.31
N ARG A 37 9.47 7.16 -6.95
CA ARG A 37 8.33 8.06 -7.14
C ARG A 37 7.23 7.65 -6.18
N ALA A 38 6.49 8.63 -5.67
CA ALA A 38 5.42 8.41 -4.72
C ALA A 38 4.17 9.23 -5.08
N PHE A 39 3.02 8.74 -4.63
CA PHE A 39 1.74 9.44 -4.68
C PHE A 39 1.06 9.25 -3.32
N LEU A 40 0.76 10.35 -2.66
CA LEU A 40 0.13 10.36 -1.36
C LEU A 40 -1.37 10.56 -1.50
N GLN A 41 -2.15 9.81 -0.72
CA GLN A 41 -3.56 10.12 -0.47
C GLN A 41 -3.86 9.97 1.01
N THR A 42 -4.84 10.70 1.49
CA THR A 42 -5.33 10.59 2.86
C THR A 42 -6.73 10.01 2.87
N PHE A 43 -7.09 9.34 3.97
CA PHE A 43 -8.41 8.76 4.14
C PHE A 43 -8.96 8.97 5.55
N PRO A 44 -10.29 9.21 5.67
CA PRO A 44 -10.93 9.33 6.97
C PRO A 44 -11.18 7.97 7.60
N VAL A 45 -11.18 7.94 8.93
CA VAL A 45 -11.63 6.81 9.75
C VAL A 45 -12.75 7.28 10.65
N THR A 46 -13.81 6.50 10.72
CA THR A 46 -14.98 6.77 11.58
C THR A 46 -15.20 5.64 12.58
N THR A 47 -16.21 5.77 13.42
CA THR A 47 -16.62 4.72 14.37
C THR A 47 -17.37 3.57 13.72
N ASP A 48 -17.81 3.76 12.48
CA ASP A 48 -18.49 2.73 11.69
C ASP A 48 -17.59 2.21 10.59
N TRP A 49 -17.82 0.98 10.13
CA TRP A 49 -17.12 0.45 8.98
C TRP A 49 -17.41 1.29 7.74
N THR A 50 -16.39 1.91 7.20
CA THR A 50 -16.46 2.76 6.01
C THR A 50 -15.57 2.17 4.92
N ARG A 51 -16.10 2.05 3.70
CA ARG A 51 -15.31 1.70 2.53
C ARG A 51 -14.57 2.92 2.03
N ILE A 52 -13.27 2.77 1.86
CA ILE A 52 -12.37 3.78 1.29
C ILE A 52 -11.97 3.31 -0.12
N GLU A 53 -11.93 4.26 -1.05
CA GLU A 53 -11.48 4.04 -2.42
C GLU A 53 -10.47 5.12 -2.76
N LEU A 54 -9.23 4.72 -3.05
CA LEU A 54 -8.12 5.61 -3.36
C LEU A 54 -7.64 5.31 -4.78
N THR A 55 -7.80 6.28 -5.67
CA THR A 55 -7.42 6.13 -7.09
C THR A 55 -6.10 6.83 -7.35
N TYR A 56 -5.13 6.07 -7.84
CA TYR A 56 -3.79 6.52 -8.18
C TYR A 56 -3.68 6.58 -9.70
N PRO A 57 -3.56 7.76 -10.30
CA PRO A 57 -3.35 7.90 -11.73
C PRO A 57 -2.04 7.24 -12.14
N GLY A 58 -1.96 6.77 -13.37
CA GLY A 58 -0.70 6.30 -13.91
C GLY A 58 0.35 7.41 -13.89
N ASP A 59 1.58 7.12 -13.49
CA ASP A 59 2.67 8.11 -13.58
C ASP A 59 3.20 8.18 -15.01
N PRO A 60 2.95 9.27 -15.75
CA PRO A 60 3.43 9.42 -17.12
C PRO A 60 4.89 9.85 -17.19
N ILE A 61 5.46 10.31 -16.08
CA ILE A 61 6.80 10.88 -16.07
C ILE A 61 7.82 9.77 -16.11
N ALA A 62 8.48 9.66 -17.27
CA ALA A 62 9.77 8.98 -17.33
C ALA A 62 10.79 9.86 -16.62
N PRO A 63 11.41 9.44 -15.54
CA PRO A 63 12.49 10.19 -14.95
C PRO A 63 13.64 10.33 -15.95
N ASN A 64 14.33 11.44 -15.88
CA ASN A 64 15.21 12.03 -16.91
C ASN A 64 16.45 11.24 -17.36
N SER A 65 16.65 9.98 -17.04
CA SER A 65 17.82 9.23 -17.51
C SER A 65 17.58 7.71 -17.62
N GLY A 66 17.31 7.27 -18.75
CA GLY A 66 17.80 6.04 -19.42
C GLY A 66 17.44 4.67 -18.88
N THR A 67 17.03 4.43 -17.64
CA THR A 67 16.74 3.07 -17.18
C THR A 67 15.70 3.08 -16.05
N TYR A 68 14.50 3.45 -16.40
CA TYR A 68 13.41 3.57 -15.44
C TYR A 68 12.28 2.61 -15.75
N GLY A 69 12.20 1.58 -14.98
CA GLY A 69 11.10 0.64 -14.91
C GLY A 69 10.99 0.12 -13.50
N ILE A 70 9.87 -0.49 -13.17
CA ILE A 70 9.78 -1.31 -11.99
C ILE A 70 10.90 -2.33 -12.07
N LEU A 71 11.72 -2.40 -11.03
CA LEU A 71 12.90 -3.28 -11.00
C LEU A 71 12.50 -4.74 -11.25
N ASN A 72 13.06 -5.33 -12.30
CA ASN A 72 13.00 -6.75 -12.52
C ASN A 72 14.05 -7.43 -11.63
N GLY A 73 13.62 -8.08 -10.57
CA GLY A 73 14.54 -8.79 -9.67
C GLY A 73 13.96 -8.96 -8.28
N THR A 74 14.83 -9.15 -7.29
CA THR A 74 14.47 -9.33 -5.88
C THR A 74 14.29 -8.01 -5.12
N ALA A 75 14.54 -6.88 -5.78
CA ALA A 75 14.36 -5.55 -5.19
C ALA A 75 12.87 -5.17 -5.14
N LYS A 76 12.53 -4.20 -4.30
CA LYS A 76 11.17 -3.66 -4.19
C LYS A 76 10.74 -3.05 -5.52
N GLY A 77 9.61 -3.48 -6.06
CA GLY A 77 8.98 -2.89 -7.25
C GLY A 77 8.01 -1.78 -6.88
N ILE A 78 6.79 -2.17 -6.52
CA ILE A 78 5.74 -1.26 -6.04
C ILE A 78 5.50 -1.50 -4.56
N GLN A 79 5.20 -0.45 -3.82
CA GLN A 79 4.93 -0.49 -2.40
C GLN A 79 3.67 0.33 -2.10
N LEU A 80 2.80 -0.21 -1.27
CA LEU A 80 1.65 0.47 -0.68
C LEU A 80 1.88 0.55 0.83
N GLU A 81 1.90 1.76 1.37
CA GLU A 81 2.23 2.03 2.77
C GLU A 81 1.06 2.76 3.44
N PHE A 82 0.58 2.23 4.56
CA PHE A 82 -0.42 2.89 5.40
C PHE A 82 0.29 3.54 6.59
N TRP A 83 0.23 4.86 6.66
CA TRP A 83 0.86 5.65 7.71
C TRP A 83 -0.18 6.09 8.73
N LEU A 84 -0.14 5.48 9.90
CA LEU A 84 -1.04 5.77 11.01
C LEU A 84 -0.42 6.74 12.02
N HIS A 85 0.87 6.99 11.90
CA HIS A 85 1.63 7.93 12.72
C HIS A 85 2.90 8.33 11.99
N GLY A 86 3.35 9.56 12.24
CA GLY A 86 4.67 10.04 11.88
C GLY A 86 4.94 11.35 12.62
N GLY A 87 6.20 11.52 13.02
CA GLY A 87 6.67 12.78 13.59
C GLY A 87 6.98 13.81 12.51
N THR A 88 7.44 14.98 12.93
CA THR A 88 7.79 16.10 12.05
C THR A 88 8.79 15.75 10.95
N ASN A 89 9.62 14.73 11.16
CA ASN A 89 10.54 14.25 10.12
C ASN A 89 9.84 13.67 8.88
N PHE A 90 8.58 13.25 9.01
CA PHE A 90 7.80 12.64 7.93
C PHE A 90 6.64 13.52 7.45
N SER A 91 6.46 14.71 8.03
CA SER A 91 5.39 15.65 7.73
C SER A 91 5.87 17.11 7.63
N SER A 92 7.18 17.37 7.52
CA SER A 92 7.73 18.72 7.46
C SER A 92 7.78 19.31 6.04
N GLY A 93 7.59 18.48 5.01
CA GLY A 93 7.47 18.91 3.62
C GLY A 93 6.05 19.33 3.27
N THR A 94 5.83 19.64 2.00
CA THR A 94 4.49 19.94 1.47
C THR A 94 3.87 18.65 0.94
N ALA A 95 2.81 18.17 1.58
CA ALA A 95 2.14 16.95 1.17
C ALA A 95 1.60 17.03 -0.27
N GLN A 96 1.98 16.09 -1.11
CA GLN A 96 1.61 16.03 -2.53
C GLN A 96 0.45 15.06 -2.73
N GLU A 97 -0.78 15.48 -2.41
CA GLU A 97 -1.97 14.61 -2.48
C GLU A 97 -2.61 14.53 -3.88
N THR A 98 -2.09 15.25 -4.87
CA THR A 98 -2.74 15.36 -6.19
C THR A 98 -1.86 14.97 -7.37
N ALA A 99 -0.58 14.71 -7.15
CA ALA A 99 0.38 14.40 -8.20
C ALA A 99 1.45 13.41 -7.74
N TRP A 100 2.06 12.72 -8.69
CA TRP A 100 3.28 11.96 -8.45
C TRP A 100 4.45 12.90 -8.17
N PHE A 101 5.22 12.61 -7.12
CA PHE A 101 6.40 13.38 -6.73
C PHE A 101 7.61 12.46 -6.57
N THR A 102 8.81 13.04 -6.60
CA THR A 102 10.02 12.30 -6.22
C THR A 102 9.92 12.00 -4.73
N ARG A 103 10.05 10.73 -4.37
CA ARG A 103 9.84 10.26 -3.01
C ARG A 103 10.76 11.01 -2.04
N ASP A 104 10.15 11.83 -1.18
CA ASP A 104 10.82 12.52 -0.08
C ASP A 104 10.18 12.04 1.24
N TYR A 105 10.98 11.62 2.19
CA TYR A 105 10.49 11.12 3.47
C TYR A 105 9.74 12.20 4.27
N THR A 106 10.01 13.48 4.03
CA THR A 106 9.31 14.59 4.69
C THR A 106 7.87 14.78 4.23
N GLU A 107 7.46 14.09 3.17
CA GLU A 107 6.15 14.19 2.53
C GLU A 107 5.33 12.89 2.60
N TYR A 108 5.63 11.98 3.53
CA TYR A 108 4.94 10.68 3.63
C TYR A 108 3.59 10.76 4.32
N ILE A 109 3.35 11.83 5.04
CA ILE A 109 2.13 12.02 5.82
C ILE A 109 1.43 13.27 5.34
N GLY A 110 0.17 13.13 4.93
CA GLY A 110 -0.66 14.24 4.51
C GLY A 110 -1.01 15.17 5.67
N ASP A 111 -1.41 16.38 5.33
CA ASP A 111 -1.83 17.37 6.28
C ASP A 111 -2.98 16.88 7.17
N ASN A 112 -2.94 17.26 8.43
CA ASN A 112 -3.94 16.88 9.44
C ASN A 112 -4.06 15.37 9.70
N THR A 113 -3.01 14.59 9.45
CA THR A 113 -2.99 13.17 9.81
C THR A 113 -3.00 13.03 11.33
N THR A 114 -3.96 12.24 11.83
CA THR A 114 -4.09 11.91 13.25
C THR A 114 -3.04 10.86 13.62
N SER A 115 -2.49 10.96 14.84
CA SER A 115 -1.63 9.89 15.35
C SER A 115 -2.44 8.75 15.94
N ILE A 116 -2.14 7.50 15.58
CA ILE A 116 -2.68 6.33 16.27
C ILE A 116 -2.23 6.29 17.75
N ALA A 117 -1.13 6.96 18.07
CA ALA A 117 -0.55 7.04 19.40
C ALA A 117 -0.98 8.29 20.20
N ASP A 118 -1.99 9.04 19.74
CA ASP A 118 -2.49 10.23 20.44
C ASP A 118 -3.27 9.89 21.72
N ALA A 119 -3.74 8.65 21.84
CA ALA A 119 -4.39 8.13 23.03
C ALA A 119 -4.09 6.63 23.20
N THR A 120 -3.92 6.18 24.43
CA THR A 120 -3.64 4.77 24.75
C THR A 120 -4.78 3.81 24.40
N SER A 121 -6.00 4.34 24.25
CA SER A 121 -7.20 3.57 23.89
C SER A 121 -7.56 3.64 22.42
N ARG A 122 -6.77 4.33 21.60
CA ARG A 122 -7.08 4.43 20.17
C ARG A 122 -6.99 3.06 19.48
N THR A 123 -8.01 2.74 18.70
CA THR A 123 -8.05 1.51 17.90
C THR A 123 -8.21 1.83 16.42
N PHE A 124 -7.65 0.95 15.60
CA PHE A 124 -7.78 0.99 14.14
C PHE A 124 -7.95 -0.43 13.62
N PHE A 125 -8.95 -0.62 12.80
CA PHE A 125 -9.25 -1.90 12.14
C PHE A 125 -9.30 -1.67 10.63
N MET A 126 -8.71 -2.58 9.89
CA MET A 126 -8.73 -2.59 8.42
C MET A 126 -8.96 -4.00 7.91
N THR A 127 -9.75 -4.12 6.83
CA THR A 127 -10.02 -5.38 6.16
C THR A 127 -10.41 -5.19 4.70
N GLY A 128 -10.47 -6.27 3.93
CA GLY A 128 -10.96 -6.27 2.56
C GLY A 128 -10.13 -5.39 1.62
N ILE A 129 -8.81 -5.46 1.74
CA ILE A 129 -7.91 -4.70 0.85
C ILE A 129 -7.94 -5.34 -0.53
N GLN A 130 -8.28 -4.54 -1.54
CA GLN A 130 -8.28 -4.92 -2.94
C GLN A 130 -7.57 -3.85 -3.76
N TRP A 131 -6.66 -4.27 -4.64
CA TRP A 131 -5.91 -3.38 -5.52
C TRP A 131 -6.11 -3.80 -6.97
N GLU A 132 -6.65 -2.89 -7.78
CA GLU A 132 -7.08 -3.15 -9.14
C GLU A 132 -6.45 -2.17 -10.12
N ILE A 133 -6.14 -2.64 -11.32
CA ILE A 133 -5.76 -1.76 -12.44
C ILE A 133 -7.06 -1.26 -13.09
N SER A 134 -7.64 -0.25 -12.48
CA SER A 134 -8.90 0.36 -12.88
C SER A 134 -8.98 1.78 -12.33
N SER A 135 -9.81 2.63 -12.90
CA SER A 135 -10.16 3.96 -12.37
C SER A 135 -11.27 3.91 -11.31
N ASN A 136 -11.90 2.76 -11.12
CA ASN A 136 -12.99 2.58 -10.16
C ASN A 136 -12.76 1.28 -9.38
N ALA A 137 -13.13 1.29 -8.11
CA ALA A 137 -13.12 0.07 -7.30
C ALA A 137 -14.34 -0.79 -7.62
N THR A 138 -14.11 -2.09 -7.84
CA THR A 138 -15.19 -3.08 -7.91
C THR A 138 -15.61 -3.53 -6.51
N PRO A 139 -16.77 -4.18 -6.32
CA PRO A 139 -17.10 -4.83 -5.06
C PRO A 139 -15.99 -5.79 -4.64
N PHE A 140 -15.76 -5.89 -3.31
CA PHE A 140 -14.71 -6.77 -2.80
C PHE A 140 -14.95 -8.23 -3.23
N GLU A 141 -13.94 -8.82 -3.85
CA GLU A 141 -13.96 -10.21 -4.32
C GLU A 141 -13.62 -11.15 -3.16
N TYR A 142 -14.62 -11.89 -2.70
CA TYR A 142 -14.42 -12.90 -1.66
C TYR A 142 -13.85 -14.18 -2.27
N LYS A 143 -12.69 -14.61 -1.78
CA LYS A 143 -12.10 -15.90 -2.12
C LYS A 143 -12.20 -16.87 -0.95
N THR A 144 -12.33 -18.14 -1.25
CA THR A 144 -12.21 -19.17 -0.21
C THR A 144 -10.76 -19.28 0.24
N LEU A 145 -10.54 -19.70 1.48
CA LEU A 145 -9.17 -19.89 2.00
C LEU A 145 -8.32 -20.81 1.11
N SER A 146 -8.93 -21.84 0.53
CA SER A 146 -8.21 -22.76 -0.37
C SER A 146 -7.80 -22.11 -1.69
N GLN A 147 -8.64 -21.24 -2.24
CA GLN A 147 -8.29 -20.46 -3.45
C GLN A 147 -7.16 -19.49 -3.16
N ASP A 148 -7.28 -18.72 -2.08
CA ASP A 148 -6.28 -17.74 -1.67
C ASP A 148 -4.94 -18.41 -1.36
N LEU A 149 -4.96 -19.54 -0.65
CA LEU A 149 -3.77 -20.33 -0.36
C LEU A 149 -3.10 -20.86 -1.64
N ALA A 150 -3.87 -21.37 -2.59
CA ALA A 150 -3.33 -21.87 -3.84
C ALA A 150 -2.69 -20.77 -4.70
N GLU A 151 -3.30 -19.58 -4.72
CA GLU A 151 -2.73 -18.40 -5.39
C GLU A 151 -1.45 -17.93 -4.71
N CYS A 152 -1.41 -17.90 -3.38
CA CYS A 152 -0.21 -17.54 -2.63
C CYS A 152 0.93 -18.54 -2.87
N GLN A 153 0.64 -19.83 -2.88
CA GLN A 153 1.63 -20.90 -3.10
C GLN A 153 2.24 -20.86 -4.51
N ARG A 154 1.55 -20.28 -5.48
CA ARG A 154 2.09 -20.06 -6.83
C ARG A 154 3.33 -19.15 -6.82
N TYR A 155 3.39 -18.19 -5.90
CA TYR A 155 4.46 -17.20 -5.81
C TYR A 155 5.41 -17.44 -4.66
N PHE A 156 4.97 -18.12 -3.62
CA PHE A 156 5.76 -18.44 -2.45
C PHE A 156 5.39 -19.82 -1.91
N TYR A 157 6.31 -20.73 -1.97
CA TYR A 157 6.21 -22.06 -1.36
C TYR A 157 7.45 -22.31 -0.50
N ASN A 158 7.24 -22.52 0.80
CA ASN A 158 8.30 -22.89 1.73
C ASN A 158 8.10 -24.32 2.22
N PRO A 159 8.77 -25.32 1.61
CA PRO A 159 8.61 -26.71 2.02
C PRO A 159 9.18 -27.00 3.41
N THR A 160 10.07 -26.13 3.93
CA THR A 160 10.68 -26.33 5.26
C THR A 160 9.78 -25.89 6.41
N ALA A 161 8.77 -25.05 6.15
CA ALA A 161 7.81 -24.66 7.20
C ALA A 161 6.93 -25.82 7.66
N ALA A 162 6.68 -26.80 6.79
CA ALA A 162 5.92 -28.00 7.13
C ALA A 162 6.71 -28.96 8.02
N SER A 163 8.03 -28.95 7.99
CA SER A 163 8.88 -29.85 8.79
C SER A 163 9.07 -29.38 10.25
N ASN A 164 8.74 -28.11 10.54
CA ASN A 164 8.86 -27.58 11.90
C ASN A 164 7.56 -27.66 12.72
N LEU A 165 6.44 -28.08 12.11
CA LEU A 165 5.15 -28.15 12.79
C LEU A 165 4.79 -29.53 13.34
N THR A 166 5.54 -30.57 13.02
CA THR A 166 5.35 -31.89 13.63
C THR A 166 6.68 -32.61 13.76
N GLY A 167 7.02 -32.99 14.96
CA GLY A 167 7.99 -34.04 15.15
C GLY A 167 7.57 -35.23 14.30
N ASN A 168 8.43 -35.57 13.36
CA ASN A 168 8.60 -36.92 12.82
C ASN A 168 7.36 -37.62 12.26
N THR A 169 7.03 -37.35 10.98
CA THR A 169 6.56 -38.44 10.07
C THR A 169 6.82 -38.01 8.64
N ALA A 170 7.81 -38.65 8.02
CA ALA A 170 7.98 -38.63 6.59
C ALA A 170 6.72 -39.21 5.96
N CYS A 171 6.07 -38.47 5.06
CA CYS A 171 5.14 -39.06 4.11
C CYS A 171 5.96 -39.82 3.06
N GLN A 172 5.81 -41.14 3.01
CA GLN A 172 6.22 -42.01 1.91
C GLN A 172 5.29 -41.80 0.72
#